data_67c263ee11bd921db8c0dd168692b8d4
#
_entry.id   67c263ee11bd921db8c0dd168692b8d4
#
_cell.length_a   1.000
_cell.length_b   1.000
_cell.length_c   1.000
_cell.angle_alpha   90.00
_cell.angle_beta   90.00
_cell.angle_gamma   90.00
#
_symmetry.space_group_name_H-M   'P 1'
#
loop_
_entity.id
_entity.type
_entity.pdbx_description
1 polymer ?
#
loop_
_entity_poly.entity_id
_entity_poly.type
_entity_poly.pdbx_seq_one_letter_code
_entity_poly.pdbx_strand_id
1 'polypeptide(L)'
;MYDFKANIAVLLNITPDHLDRYDYKMENYVNAKFRIIRNQTEDDAFIYWNDDPVINEKLSTLTLQSQRYPFAETHEPGTQAYTDHGELTFDTPEEKLMMKADELSLHGRHNLYNSMAAGLSACLLNVKKETIRKALSDFESVEHRLERVASVRGVQFINDSKATNVNSCWYALESMKTPVVLILGGKDKGNDYTEIEQLVR
;
A
#
# COMPACT_ATOMS: atom_id res chain seq x y z
N MET A 1 20.46 -10.48 2.79
CA MET A 1 19.64 -10.79 1.61
C MET A 1 20.47 -10.77 0.30
N TYR A 2 21.69 -11.28 0.31
CA TYR A 2 22.51 -11.23 -0.92
C TYR A 2 22.07 -12.30 -1.93
N ASP A 3 21.65 -13.47 -1.45
CA ASP A 3 21.27 -14.63 -2.28
C ASP A 3 19.75 -14.88 -2.31
N PHE A 4 18.96 -14.00 -1.67
CA PHE A 4 17.50 -14.12 -1.69
C PHE A 4 16.96 -13.70 -3.07
N LYS A 5 16.12 -14.55 -3.66
CA LYS A 5 15.37 -14.29 -4.87
C LYS A 5 13.87 -14.34 -4.55
N ALA A 6 13.15 -13.27 -4.86
CA ALA A 6 11.69 -13.23 -4.76
C ALA A 6 11.08 -13.56 -6.12
N ASN A 7 10.22 -14.58 -6.19
CA ASN A 7 9.46 -14.84 -7.42
C ASN A 7 8.42 -13.73 -7.68
N ILE A 8 7.80 -13.21 -6.62
CA ILE A 8 6.96 -12.03 -6.67
C ILE A 8 7.48 -11.04 -5.63
N ALA A 9 7.93 -9.88 -6.08
CA ALA A 9 8.32 -8.78 -5.22
C ALA A 9 7.23 -7.70 -5.25
N VAL A 10 6.87 -7.14 -4.09
CA VAL A 10 5.87 -6.08 -3.98
C VAL A 10 6.49 -4.86 -3.33
N LEU A 11 6.33 -3.70 -3.95
CA LEU A 11 6.74 -2.40 -3.42
C LEU A 11 5.55 -1.45 -3.44
N LEU A 12 4.96 -1.21 -2.27
CA LEU A 12 3.71 -0.45 -2.15
C LEU A 12 3.94 1.04 -2.32
N ASN A 13 4.85 1.60 -1.53
CA ASN A 13 5.24 3.00 -1.57
C ASN A 13 6.61 3.21 -0.94
N ILE A 14 7.20 4.39 -1.18
CA ILE A 14 8.43 4.81 -0.53
C ILE A 14 8.24 6.22 0.03
N THR A 15 7.95 6.30 1.32
CA THR A 15 7.87 7.55 2.08
C THR A 15 8.99 7.58 3.14
N PRO A 16 9.52 8.75 3.52
CA PRO A 16 10.59 8.83 4.50
C PRO A 16 10.21 8.14 5.82
N ASP A 17 10.98 7.12 6.20
CA ASP A 17 10.85 6.47 7.49
C ASP A 17 12.19 5.84 7.87
N HIS A 18 12.51 5.78 9.16
CA HIS A 18 13.73 5.17 9.66
C HIS A 18 15.03 5.67 9.01
N LEU A 19 15.08 6.94 8.58
CA LEU A 19 16.25 7.50 7.89
C LEU A 19 17.51 7.51 8.76
N ASP A 20 17.36 7.46 10.08
CA ASP A 20 18.44 7.25 11.04
C ASP A 20 19.27 5.99 10.77
N ARG A 21 18.68 4.97 10.13
CA ARG A 21 19.34 3.72 9.71
C ARG A 21 20.00 3.80 8.34
N TYR A 22 19.83 4.90 7.64
CA TYR A 22 20.27 5.11 6.24
C TYR A 22 21.10 6.38 6.09
N ASP A 23 21.85 6.76 7.14
CA ASP A 23 22.68 7.97 7.18
C ASP A 23 21.88 9.26 6.89
N TYR A 24 20.59 9.28 7.23
CA TYR A 24 19.65 10.36 6.89
C TYR A 24 19.57 10.68 5.40
N LYS A 25 19.92 9.70 4.52
CA LYS A 25 19.88 9.84 3.06
C LYS A 25 18.75 9.02 2.47
N MET A 26 17.79 9.72 1.85
CA MET A 26 16.66 9.08 1.17
C MET A 26 17.12 8.10 0.10
N GLU A 27 18.18 8.43 -0.64
CA GLU A 27 18.76 7.55 -1.66
C GLU A 27 19.18 6.19 -1.10
N ASN A 28 19.82 6.16 0.07
CA ASN A 28 20.22 4.92 0.72
C ASN A 28 18.99 4.06 1.09
N TYR A 29 17.94 4.71 1.58
CA TYR A 29 16.67 4.05 1.91
C TYR A 29 16.01 3.47 0.65
N VAL A 30 15.89 4.25 -0.42
CA VAL A 30 15.34 3.79 -1.71
C VAL A 30 16.15 2.60 -2.24
N ASN A 31 17.49 2.72 -2.27
CA ASN A 31 18.37 1.64 -2.73
C ASN A 31 18.18 0.36 -1.89
N ALA A 32 18.00 0.49 -0.58
CA ALA A 32 17.75 -0.65 0.30
C ALA A 32 16.41 -1.35 0.00
N LYS A 33 15.34 -0.58 -0.30
CA LYS A 33 14.03 -1.12 -0.68
C LYS A 33 14.10 -1.85 -2.02
N PHE A 34 14.76 -1.28 -3.01
CA PHE A 34 14.92 -1.88 -4.33
C PHE A 34 15.79 -3.14 -4.36
N ARG A 35 16.50 -3.46 -3.27
CA ARG A 35 17.21 -4.76 -3.17
C ARG A 35 16.29 -5.97 -3.24
N ILE A 36 14.98 -5.83 -3.03
CA ILE A 36 14.03 -6.93 -3.12
C ILE A 36 13.96 -7.53 -4.53
N ILE A 37 14.24 -6.73 -5.56
CA ILE A 37 14.20 -7.17 -6.97
C ILE A 37 15.59 -7.53 -7.52
N ARG A 38 16.65 -7.41 -6.72
CA ARG A 38 18.04 -7.51 -7.16
C ARG A 38 18.36 -8.80 -7.92
N ASN A 39 17.81 -9.92 -7.46
CA ASN A 39 18.11 -11.25 -7.99
C ASN A 39 16.96 -11.82 -8.85
N GLN A 40 15.97 -11.00 -9.19
CA GLN A 40 14.88 -11.39 -10.06
C GLN A 40 15.37 -11.59 -11.50
N THR A 41 14.71 -12.51 -12.19
CA THR A 41 14.93 -12.87 -13.59
C THR A 41 13.66 -12.60 -14.41
N GLU A 42 13.66 -12.90 -15.70
CA GLU A 42 12.52 -12.73 -16.61
C GLU A 42 11.26 -13.55 -16.22
N ASP A 43 11.44 -14.60 -15.42
CA ASP A 43 10.34 -15.43 -14.93
C ASP A 43 9.68 -14.86 -13.65
N ASP A 44 10.26 -13.81 -13.06
CA ASP A 44 9.79 -13.24 -11.79
C ASP A 44 8.95 -12.00 -12.02
N ALA A 45 8.11 -11.66 -11.05
CA ALA A 45 7.19 -10.53 -11.12
C ALA A 45 7.58 -9.42 -10.11
N PHE A 46 7.50 -8.18 -10.58
CA PHE A 46 7.64 -6.99 -9.74
C PHE A 46 6.34 -6.18 -9.76
N ILE A 47 5.63 -6.19 -8.64
CA ILE A 47 4.40 -5.43 -8.41
C ILE A 47 4.77 -4.13 -7.72
N TYR A 48 4.30 -2.99 -8.21
CA TYR A 48 4.59 -1.70 -7.61
C TYR A 48 3.49 -0.67 -7.86
N TRP A 49 3.40 0.32 -6.96
CA TRP A 49 2.48 1.43 -7.13
C TRP A 49 3.01 2.43 -8.15
N ASN A 50 2.24 2.57 -9.25
CA ASN A 50 2.63 3.40 -10.39
C ASN A 50 2.55 4.91 -10.11
N ASP A 51 1.75 5.34 -9.11
CA ASP A 51 1.61 6.76 -8.79
C ASP A 51 2.66 7.25 -7.79
N ASP A 52 3.56 6.37 -7.30
CA ASP A 52 4.63 6.77 -6.39
C ASP A 52 5.80 7.41 -7.16
N PRO A 53 6.08 8.72 -6.95
CA PRO A 53 7.11 9.43 -7.70
C PRO A 53 8.52 8.91 -7.40
N VAL A 54 8.79 8.43 -6.18
CA VAL A 54 10.11 7.92 -5.78
C VAL A 54 10.39 6.59 -6.44
N ILE A 55 9.38 5.72 -6.53
CA ILE A 55 9.47 4.45 -7.25
C ILE A 55 9.74 4.72 -8.73
N ASN A 56 8.97 5.61 -9.36
CA ASN A 56 9.10 5.92 -10.78
C ASN A 56 10.44 6.55 -11.12
N GLU A 57 10.92 7.49 -10.31
CA GLU A 57 12.26 8.08 -10.47
C GLU A 57 13.33 6.98 -10.44
N LYS A 58 13.26 6.08 -9.46
CA LYS A 58 14.24 4.99 -9.38
C LYS A 58 14.14 4.03 -10.55
N LEU A 59 12.93 3.65 -10.96
CA LEU A 59 12.71 2.76 -12.11
C LEU A 59 13.22 3.34 -13.43
N SER A 60 13.21 4.66 -13.60
CA SER A 60 13.76 5.31 -14.80
C SER A 60 15.28 5.12 -14.94
N THR A 61 15.97 4.83 -13.84
CA THR A 61 17.43 4.62 -13.80
C THR A 61 17.84 3.15 -13.85
N LEU A 62 16.87 2.21 -13.86
CA LEU A 62 17.13 0.78 -13.76
C LEU A 62 16.66 0.02 -15.02
N THR A 63 17.45 -0.94 -15.44
CA THR A 63 17.01 -1.98 -16.38
C THR A 63 16.57 -3.19 -15.56
N LEU A 64 15.24 -3.42 -15.51
CA LEU A 64 14.69 -4.58 -14.83
C LEU A 64 14.72 -5.80 -15.76
N GLN A 65 15.04 -6.95 -15.18
CA GLN A 65 14.89 -8.24 -15.85
C GLN A 65 13.49 -8.82 -15.65
N SER A 66 12.92 -8.63 -14.44
CA SER A 66 11.59 -9.13 -14.09
C SER A 66 10.46 -8.44 -14.86
N GLN A 67 9.35 -9.15 -15.00
CA GLN A 67 8.11 -8.62 -15.55
C GLN A 67 7.52 -7.57 -14.61
N ARG A 68 6.97 -6.49 -15.18
CA ARG A 68 6.43 -5.36 -14.42
C ARG A 68 4.91 -5.49 -14.31
N TYR A 69 4.40 -5.35 -13.10
CA TYR A 69 2.98 -5.37 -12.78
C TYR A 69 2.60 -4.13 -11.97
N PRO A 70 2.53 -2.94 -12.61
CA PRO A 70 2.14 -1.71 -11.93
C PRO A 70 0.65 -1.73 -11.57
N PHE A 71 0.33 -1.16 -10.41
CA PHE A 71 -1.03 -0.81 -10.03
C PHE A 71 -1.14 0.69 -9.79
N ALA A 72 -2.32 1.26 -10.05
CA ALA A 72 -2.62 2.69 -9.91
C ALA A 72 -4.04 2.90 -9.40
N GLU A 73 -4.34 4.09 -8.87
CA GLU A 73 -5.71 4.41 -8.44
C GLU A 73 -6.66 4.45 -9.63
N THR A 74 -6.20 4.99 -10.76
CA THR A 74 -6.96 5.08 -12.00
C THR A 74 -6.32 4.25 -13.10
N HIS A 75 -7.12 3.89 -14.12
CA HIS A 75 -6.59 3.16 -15.27
C HIS A 75 -5.61 4.02 -16.07
N GLU A 76 -4.40 3.54 -16.21
CA GLU A 76 -3.35 4.09 -17.06
C GLU A 76 -2.82 3.01 -18.01
N PRO A 77 -2.27 3.38 -19.19
CA PRO A 77 -1.67 2.40 -20.09
C PRO A 77 -0.60 1.57 -19.40
N GLY A 78 -0.79 0.25 -19.37
CA GLY A 78 0.15 -0.70 -18.79
C GLY A 78 -0.11 -1.04 -17.31
N THR A 79 -1.09 -0.42 -16.63
CA THR A 79 -1.48 -0.83 -15.27
C THR A 79 -2.27 -2.13 -15.28
N GLN A 80 -1.93 -3.05 -14.36
CA GLN A 80 -2.58 -4.34 -14.21
C GLN A 80 -3.56 -4.44 -13.05
N ALA A 81 -3.55 -3.47 -12.11
CA ALA A 81 -4.63 -3.31 -11.16
C ALA A 81 -4.97 -1.83 -11.03
N TYR A 82 -6.26 -1.50 -11.08
CA TYR A 82 -6.75 -0.12 -11.06
C TYR A 82 -8.23 -0.07 -10.68
N THR A 83 -8.72 1.14 -10.34
CA THR A 83 -10.16 1.39 -10.25
C THR A 83 -10.64 2.22 -11.43
N ASP A 84 -11.84 1.90 -11.90
CA ASP A 84 -12.57 2.69 -12.88
C ASP A 84 -14.05 2.70 -12.53
N HIS A 85 -14.67 3.88 -12.42
CA HIS A 85 -16.09 4.05 -12.08
C HIS A 85 -16.57 3.21 -10.88
N GLY A 86 -15.72 3.06 -9.85
CA GLY A 86 -16.01 2.29 -8.63
C GLY A 86 -15.82 0.77 -8.77
N GLU A 87 -15.30 0.31 -9.89
CA GLU A 87 -14.94 -1.08 -10.12
C GLU A 87 -13.43 -1.27 -9.99
N LEU A 88 -13.02 -2.23 -9.17
CA LEU A 88 -11.63 -2.66 -9.01
C LEU A 88 -11.36 -3.77 -10.02
N THR A 89 -10.39 -3.54 -10.89
CA THR A 89 -9.98 -4.48 -11.94
C THR A 89 -8.57 -4.99 -11.67
N PHE A 90 -8.37 -6.28 -11.85
CA PHE A 90 -7.08 -6.95 -11.99
C PHE A 90 -7.00 -7.50 -13.41
N ASP A 91 -6.03 -7.07 -14.19
CA ASP A 91 -5.88 -7.41 -15.61
C ASP A 91 -4.47 -7.96 -15.84
N THR A 92 -4.31 -9.27 -15.70
CA THR A 92 -3.05 -9.97 -15.94
C THR A 92 -3.08 -10.66 -17.29
N PRO A 93 -1.92 -11.07 -17.87
CA PRO A 93 -1.89 -11.81 -19.13
C PRO A 93 -2.73 -13.08 -19.13
N GLU A 94 -2.87 -13.74 -17.98
CA GLU A 94 -3.57 -15.02 -17.86
C GLU A 94 -5.06 -14.85 -17.57
N GLU A 95 -5.43 -13.78 -16.85
CA GLU A 95 -6.81 -13.61 -16.43
C GLU A 95 -7.18 -12.15 -16.11
N LYS A 96 -8.49 -11.89 -16.19
CA LYS A 96 -9.10 -10.65 -15.73
C LYS A 96 -10.09 -10.95 -14.61
N LEU A 97 -9.95 -10.24 -13.48
CA LEU A 97 -10.87 -10.26 -12.36
C LEU A 97 -11.39 -8.84 -12.12
N MET A 98 -12.71 -8.70 -11.95
CA MET A 98 -13.35 -7.43 -11.64
C MET A 98 -14.27 -7.62 -10.43
N MET A 99 -14.29 -6.62 -9.52
CA MET A 99 -15.19 -6.56 -8.37
C MET A 99 -15.48 -5.11 -8.04
N LYS A 100 -16.57 -4.83 -7.31
CA LYS A 100 -16.82 -3.45 -6.87
C LYS A 100 -15.85 -3.06 -5.77
N ALA A 101 -15.34 -1.83 -5.81
CA ALA A 101 -14.43 -1.33 -4.79
C ALA A 101 -15.09 -1.20 -3.40
N ASP A 102 -16.40 -1.03 -3.35
CA ASP A 102 -17.18 -0.99 -2.10
C ASP A 102 -17.39 -2.37 -1.46
N GLU A 103 -17.13 -3.47 -2.21
CA GLU A 103 -17.12 -4.84 -1.67
C GLU A 103 -15.86 -5.13 -0.85
N LEU A 104 -14.82 -4.28 -0.92
CA LEU A 104 -13.62 -4.45 -0.10
C LEU A 104 -13.96 -4.28 1.38
N SER A 105 -13.53 -5.24 2.20
CA SER A 105 -13.74 -5.18 3.66
C SER A 105 -12.94 -4.06 4.32
N LEU A 106 -11.75 -3.76 3.79
CA LEU A 106 -10.90 -2.69 4.27
C LEU A 106 -11.09 -1.42 3.44
N HIS A 107 -11.58 -0.35 4.07
CA HIS A 107 -11.83 0.93 3.43
C HIS A 107 -10.64 1.89 3.56
N GLY A 108 -10.64 2.93 2.73
CA GLY A 108 -9.60 3.97 2.66
C GLY A 108 -8.57 3.70 1.56
N ARG A 109 -7.96 4.79 1.04
CA ARG A 109 -7.07 4.75 -0.13
C ARG A 109 -5.88 3.79 0.07
N HIS A 110 -5.23 3.85 1.22
CA HIS A 110 -4.10 2.96 1.53
C HIS A 110 -4.48 1.47 1.52
N ASN A 111 -5.69 1.15 1.98
CA ASN A 111 -6.20 -0.23 1.96
C ASN A 111 -6.61 -0.66 0.55
N LEU A 112 -7.07 0.26 -0.28
CA LEU A 112 -7.30 0.01 -1.70
C LEU A 112 -5.99 -0.42 -2.38
N TYR A 113 -4.89 0.32 -2.16
CA TYR A 113 -3.57 -0.03 -2.71
C TYR A 113 -3.04 -1.37 -2.18
N ASN A 114 -3.23 -1.64 -0.89
CA ASN A 114 -2.90 -2.94 -0.30
C ASN A 114 -3.71 -4.07 -0.94
N SER A 115 -5.01 -3.85 -1.18
CA SER A 115 -5.90 -4.83 -1.82
C SER A 115 -5.53 -5.05 -3.29
N MET A 116 -5.14 -3.99 -4.02
CA MET A 116 -4.62 -4.11 -5.39
C MET A 116 -3.36 -4.97 -5.44
N ALA A 117 -2.39 -4.68 -4.60
CA ALA A 117 -1.14 -5.44 -4.55
C ALA A 117 -1.35 -6.91 -4.14
N ALA A 118 -2.22 -7.15 -3.14
CA ALA A 118 -2.54 -8.50 -2.68
C ALA A 118 -3.31 -9.30 -3.76
N GLY A 119 -4.34 -8.70 -4.35
CA GLY A 119 -5.15 -9.32 -5.40
C GLY A 119 -4.31 -9.64 -6.64
N LEU A 120 -3.47 -8.69 -7.08
CA LEU A 120 -2.57 -8.89 -8.22
C LEU A 120 -1.55 -10.01 -7.95
N SER A 121 -0.99 -10.07 -6.73
CA SER A 121 -0.12 -11.17 -6.32
C SER A 121 -0.85 -12.52 -6.37
N ALA A 122 -2.09 -12.56 -5.93
CA ALA A 122 -2.91 -13.77 -5.93
C ALA A 122 -3.29 -14.21 -7.36
N CYS A 123 -3.60 -13.28 -8.27
CA CYS A 123 -3.79 -13.58 -9.70
C CYS A 123 -2.55 -14.23 -10.30
N LEU A 124 -1.37 -13.64 -10.08
CA LEU A 124 -0.10 -14.20 -10.58
C LEU A 124 0.27 -15.56 -9.99
N LEU A 125 -0.29 -15.91 -8.83
CA LEU A 125 -0.17 -17.23 -8.20
C LEU A 125 -1.27 -18.19 -8.64
N ASN A 126 -2.11 -17.83 -9.61
CA ASN A 126 -3.23 -18.63 -10.11
C ASN A 126 -4.24 -19.03 -9.01
N VAL A 127 -4.45 -18.17 -8.02
CA VAL A 127 -5.49 -18.36 -7.00
C VAL A 127 -6.85 -18.13 -7.66
N LYS A 128 -7.81 -19.00 -7.39
CA LYS A 128 -9.16 -18.92 -7.97
C LYS A 128 -9.83 -17.57 -7.69
N LYS A 129 -10.47 -16.99 -8.69
CA LYS A 129 -11.14 -15.65 -8.61
C LYS A 129 -12.12 -15.54 -7.45
N GLU A 130 -12.89 -16.59 -7.19
CA GLU A 130 -13.85 -16.64 -6.09
C GLU A 130 -13.13 -16.54 -4.73
N THR A 131 -11.95 -17.19 -4.62
CA THR A 131 -11.14 -17.14 -3.40
C THR A 131 -10.54 -15.75 -3.19
N ILE A 132 -10.02 -15.12 -4.27
CA ILE A 132 -9.48 -13.75 -4.21
C ILE A 132 -10.60 -12.79 -3.79
N ARG A 133 -11.75 -12.83 -4.48
CA ARG A 133 -12.88 -11.96 -4.18
C ARG A 133 -13.34 -12.13 -2.74
N LYS A 134 -13.54 -13.37 -2.29
CA LYS A 134 -13.92 -13.67 -0.92
C LYS A 134 -12.91 -13.12 0.09
N ALA A 135 -11.61 -13.37 -0.10
CA ALA A 135 -10.56 -12.90 0.81
C ALA A 135 -10.51 -11.38 0.91
N LEU A 136 -10.72 -10.66 -0.19
CA LEU A 136 -10.75 -9.19 -0.21
C LEU A 136 -12.03 -8.62 0.41
N SER A 137 -13.14 -9.36 0.39
CA SER A 137 -14.45 -8.91 0.91
C SER A 137 -14.69 -9.24 2.38
N ASP A 138 -14.07 -10.27 2.93
CA ASP A 138 -14.29 -10.70 4.32
C ASP A 138 -13.02 -10.66 5.20
N PHE A 139 -11.97 -9.96 4.74
CA PHE A 139 -10.74 -9.79 5.52
C PHE A 139 -11.01 -8.99 6.79
N GLU A 140 -10.73 -9.57 7.94
CA GLU A 140 -10.80 -8.87 9.21
C GLU A 140 -9.60 -7.94 9.42
N SER A 141 -9.87 -6.73 9.94
CA SER A 141 -8.84 -5.75 10.24
C SER A 141 -7.81 -6.31 11.24
N VAL A 142 -6.54 -6.00 11.02
CA VAL A 142 -5.47 -6.35 11.96
C VAL A 142 -5.57 -5.46 13.20
N GLU A 143 -5.39 -6.02 14.39
CA GLU A 143 -5.33 -5.28 15.65
C GLU A 143 -4.42 -4.04 15.54
N HIS A 144 -4.85 -2.95 16.17
CA HIS A 144 -4.14 -1.67 16.19
C HIS A 144 -4.02 -0.94 14.83
N ARG A 145 -4.82 -1.33 13.82
CA ARG A 145 -4.95 -0.63 12.53
C ARG A 145 -6.39 -0.19 12.31
N LEU A 146 -6.67 1.10 12.59
CA LEU A 146 -8.04 1.66 12.56
C LEU A 146 -9.05 0.75 13.26
N GLU A 147 -8.60 0.08 14.31
CA GLU A 147 -9.36 -0.89 15.09
C GLU A 147 -10.46 -0.18 15.87
N ARG A 148 -11.70 -0.56 15.65
CA ARG A 148 -12.84 -0.06 16.43
C ARG A 148 -12.87 -0.77 17.78
N VAL A 149 -12.37 -0.09 18.82
CA VAL A 149 -12.22 -0.68 20.15
C VAL A 149 -13.51 -0.62 20.96
N ALA A 150 -14.23 0.51 20.91
CA ALA A 150 -15.44 0.72 21.68
C ALA A 150 -16.35 1.80 21.07
N SER A 151 -17.61 1.78 21.47
CA SER A 151 -18.54 2.90 21.24
C SER A 151 -19.20 3.26 22.57
N VAL A 152 -18.97 4.48 23.04
CA VAL A 152 -19.51 4.96 24.33
C VAL A 152 -20.27 6.27 24.11
N ARG A 153 -21.56 6.28 24.43
CA ARG A 153 -22.43 7.46 24.28
C ARG A 153 -22.40 8.09 22.89
N GLY A 154 -22.31 7.27 21.83
CA GLY A 154 -22.24 7.72 20.44
C GLY A 154 -20.83 8.15 19.99
N VAL A 155 -19.82 8.13 20.84
CA VAL A 155 -18.43 8.36 20.47
C VAL A 155 -17.76 7.03 20.15
N GLN A 156 -17.19 6.91 18.94
CA GLN A 156 -16.37 5.77 18.55
C GLN A 156 -14.93 5.96 19.01
N PHE A 157 -14.38 4.94 19.63
CA PHE A 157 -12.96 4.87 19.99
C PHE A 157 -12.25 3.98 18.97
N ILE A 158 -11.25 4.55 18.30
CA ILE A 158 -10.47 3.88 17.26
C ILE A 158 -9.01 3.83 17.70
N ASN A 159 -8.43 2.65 17.69
CA ASN A 159 -7.02 2.41 17.97
C ASN A 159 -6.25 2.24 16.66
N ASP A 160 -5.32 3.16 16.39
CA ASP A 160 -4.42 3.11 15.25
C ASP A 160 -2.95 3.26 15.71
N SER A 161 -2.60 2.66 16.85
CA SER A 161 -1.24 2.73 17.39
C SER A 161 -0.17 2.11 16.50
N LYS A 162 -0.57 1.42 15.44
CA LYS A 162 0.30 0.92 14.38
C LYS A 162 0.72 2.01 13.38
N ALA A 163 0.02 3.15 13.33
CA ALA A 163 0.43 4.33 12.58
C ALA A 163 1.63 5.01 13.26
N THR A 164 2.83 4.57 12.94
CA THR A 164 4.07 4.99 13.62
C THR A 164 4.85 6.08 12.89
N ASN A 165 4.28 6.64 11.83
CA ASN A 165 4.81 7.78 11.08
C ASN A 165 3.68 8.73 10.65
N VAL A 166 4.04 9.94 10.19
CA VAL A 166 3.09 11.00 9.82
C VAL A 166 2.21 10.59 8.65
N ASN A 167 2.77 9.93 7.65
CA ASN A 167 2.02 9.46 6.48
C ASN A 167 0.92 8.46 6.85
N SER A 168 1.19 7.52 7.76
CA SER A 168 0.17 6.60 8.26
C SER A 168 -0.94 7.34 9.02
N CYS A 169 -0.58 8.34 9.84
CA CYS A 169 -1.54 9.20 10.54
C CYS A 169 -2.40 10.00 9.55
N TRP A 170 -1.81 10.51 8.47
CA TRP A 170 -2.50 11.23 7.41
C TRP A 170 -3.61 10.37 6.79
N TYR A 171 -3.30 9.14 6.38
CA TYR A 171 -4.29 8.21 5.82
C TYR A 171 -5.39 7.83 6.83
N ALA A 172 -5.03 7.68 8.10
CA ALA A 172 -6.01 7.42 9.14
C ALA A 172 -7.01 8.58 9.25
N LEU A 173 -6.53 9.82 9.32
CA LEU A 173 -7.37 11.02 9.39
C LEU A 173 -8.20 11.21 8.11
N GLU A 174 -7.62 11.05 6.93
CA GLU A 174 -8.33 11.15 5.64
C GLU A 174 -9.52 10.18 5.55
N SER A 175 -9.39 9.00 6.16
CA SER A 175 -10.44 7.98 6.13
C SER A 175 -11.64 8.29 7.05
N MET A 176 -11.52 9.29 7.94
CA MET A 176 -12.59 9.65 8.88
C MET A 176 -13.70 10.43 8.18
N LYS A 177 -14.95 10.04 8.48
CA LYS A 177 -16.16 10.68 7.91
C LYS A 177 -16.87 11.61 8.90
N THR A 178 -16.38 11.68 10.14
CA THR A 178 -16.97 12.46 11.23
C THR A 178 -15.87 13.24 11.95
N PRO A 179 -16.22 14.30 12.73
CA PRO A 179 -15.24 15.01 13.53
C PRO A 179 -14.44 14.07 14.45
N VAL A 180 -13.14 14.30 14.55
CA VAL A 180 -12.20 13.45 15.27
C VAL A 180 -11.53 14.23 16.40
N VAL A 181 -11.40 13.60 17.57
CA VAL A 181 -10.47 14.03 18.61
C VAL A 181 -9.22 13.16 18.47
N LEU A 182 -8.14 13.75 17.94
CA LEU A 182 -6.88 13.04 17.71
C LEU A 182 -6.06 12.98 19.02
N ILE A 183 -5.67 11.77 19.42
CA ILE A 183 -4.67 11.54 20.45
C ILE A 183 -3.40 11.06 19.76
N LEU A 184 -2.40 11.93 19.68
CA LEU A 184 -1.13 11.67 19.01
C LEU A 184 0.02 11.78 20.01
N GLY A 185 0.98 10.85 19.93
CA GLY A 185 2.14 10.89 20.81
C GLY A 185 3.10 9.73 20.55
N GLY A 186 4.20 9.71 21.30
CA GLY A 186 5.25 8.71 21.18
C GLY A 186 6.64 9.32 21.18
N LYS A 187 7.64 8.53 20.82
CA LYS A 187 9.03 9.02 20.70
C LYS A 187 9.17 9.78 19.38
N ASP A 188 9.59 11.03 19.45
CA ASP A 188 9.89 11.81 18.27
C ASP A 188 11.05 11.18 17.47
N LYS A 189 10.86 11.11 16.15
CA LYS A 189 11.84 10.58 15.19
C LYS A 189 12.29 11.64 14.19
N GLY A 190 12.07 12.93 14.50
CA GLY A 190 12.29 14.03 13.56
C GLY A 190 11.18 14.14 12.51
N ASN A 191 9.94 13.85 12.91
CA ASN A 191 8.81 13.90 12.00
C ASN A 191 8.41 15.34 11.65
N ASP A 192 8.04 15.57 10.40
CA ASP A 192 7.38 16.80 9.97
C ASP A 192 5.85 16.63 10.05
N TYR A 193 5.21 17.29 10.99
CA TYR A 193 3.75 17.21 11.21
C TYR A 193 2.97 18.21 10.35
N THR A 194 3.62 19.04 9.54
CA THR A 194 2.93 19.99 8.64
C THR A 194 2.06 19.27 7.63
N GLU A 195 2.41 18.04 7.26
CA GLU A 195 1.64 17.21 6.33
C GLU A 195 0.20 16.90 6.80
N ILE A 196 -0.03 16.82 8.12
CA ILE A 196 -1.37 16.54 8.68
C ILE A 196 -2.09 17.80 9.16
N GLU A 197 -1.48 18.97 9.10
CA GLU A 197 -2.03 20.21 9.66
C GLU A 197 -3.42 20.54 9.12
N GLN A 198 -3.65 20.34 7.82
CA GLN A 198 -4.95 20.63 7.19
C GLN A 198 -6.07 19.67 7.62
N LEU A 199 -5.72 18.46 8.10
CA LEU A 199 -6.68 17.45 8.55
C LEU A 199 -7.01 17.59 10.05
N VAL A 200 -6.28 18.40 10.79
CA VAL A 200 -6.40 18.57 12.26
C VAL A 200 -7.03 19.92 12.64
N ARG A 201 -7.42 20.74 11.69
CA ARG A 201 -8.06 22.06 11.87
C ARG A 201 -9.57 21.99 11.98
#